data_15e18d9f0fe5495f07792a61c5df74ee
#
_entry.id   15e18d9f0fe5495f07792a61c5df74ee
#
_cell.length_a   1.000
_cell.length_b   1.000
_cell.length_c   1.000
_cell.angle_alpha   90.00
_cell.angle_beta   90.00
_cell.angle_gamma   90.00
#
_symmetry.space_group_name_H-M   'P 1'
#
loop_
_entity.id
_entity.type
_entity.pdbx_description
1 polymer ?
#
loop_
_entity_poly.entity_id
_entity_poly.type
_entity_poly.pdbx_seq_one_letter_code
_entity_poly.pdbx_strand_id
1 'polypeptide(L)'
;MGPERIICLTEEPTEMLYLLGEEKRIVGISVYTERPPRAKEEKTKVSAFISGNVKKITALEPDLVIGFSDIQSQLAKDLIERGLNVLIFNQRSITEILSNMQMLGNLVGQSEKAKNLIDDWKRKIHSWEKENESKTHKPKVFFQEWDEPIITGIQWVSEAITHTSGWRRLFFPLKRS
;
A
#
# COMPACT_ATOMS: atom_id res chain seq x y z
N MET A 1 17.78 -1.32 -16.41
CA MET A 1 17.97 -0.47 -15.22
C MET A 1 16.60 0.02 -14.76
N GLY A 2 16.32 -0.07 -13.49
CA GLY A 2 15.10 0.46 -12.88
C GLY A 2 15.36 1.80 -12.19
N PRO A 3 14.35 2.39 -11.52
CA PRO A 3 14.49 3.64 -10.79
C PRO A 3 15.46 3.49 -9.62
N GLU A 4 16.31 4.50 -9.41
CA GLU A 4 17.36 4.51 -8.38
C GLU A 4 17.05 5.46 -7.22
N ARG A 5 16.15 6.43 -7.43
CA ARG A 5 15.79 7.46 -6.45
C ARG A 5 14.27 7.54 -6.30
N ILE A 6 13.73 6.70 -5.43
CA ILE A 6 12.30 6.49 -5.27
C ILE A 6 11.78 7.28 -4.08
N ILE A 7 10.67 7.99 -4.27
CA ILE A 7 9.86 8.54 -3.18
C ILE A 7 8.59 7.71 -3.03
N CYS A 8 8.32 7.26 -1.80
CA CYS A 8 7.12 6.52 -1.44
C CYS A 8 6.17 7.42 -0.65
N LEU A 9 5.04 7.81 -1.25
CA LEU A 9 4.05 8.68 -0.62
C LEU A 9 3.11 7.94 0.34
N THR A 10 3.21 6.60 0.39
CA THR A 10 2.48 5.73 1.32
C THR A 10 3.37 4.65 1.91
N GLU A 11 2.83 3.89 2.87
CA GLU A 11 3.58 2.85 3.59
C GLU A 11 3.90 1.63 2.72
N GLU A 12 2.95 1.17 1.92
CA GLU A 12 3.04 -0.11 1.21
C GLU A 12 4.27 -0.21 0.29
N PRO A 13 4.57 0.76 -0.60
CA PRO A 13 5.77 0.69 -1.41
C PRO A 13 7.05 0.80 -0.59
N THR A 14 7.02 1.54 0.55
CA THR A 14 8.16 1.60 1.47
C THR A 14 8.46 0.22 2.05
N GLU A 15 7.47 -0.41 2.70
CA GLU A 15 7.62 -1.74 3.30
C GLU A 15 8.09 -2.76 2.25
N MET A 16 7.47 -2.76 1.07
CA MET A 16 7.82 -3.69 -0.01
C MET A 16 9.27 -3.53 -0.46
N LEU A 17 9.76 -2.30 -0.67
CA LEU A 17 11.15 -2.07 -1.07
C LEU A 17 12.14 -2.53 0.00
N TYR A 18 11.82 -2.37 1.29
CA TYR A 18 12.62 -2.93 2.38
C TYR A 18 12.63 -4.47 2.37
N LEU A 19 11.48 -5.11 2.15
CA LEU A 19 11.38 -6.57 2.03
C LEU A 19 12.17 -7.10 0.83
N LEU A 20 12.24 -6.33 -0.25
CA LEU A 20 13.03 -6.65 -1.43
C LEU A 20 14.54 -6.41 -1.25
N GLY A 21 14.96 -5.67 -0.20
CA GLY A 21 16.35 -5.27 0.03
C GLY A 21 16.79 -4.09 -0.84
N GLU A 22 15.81 -3.30 -1.30
CA GLU A 22 16.00 -2.15 -2.19
C GLU A 22 15.78 -0.81 -1.45
N GLU A 23 15.87 -0.81 -0.12
CA GLU A 23 15.68 0.37 0.72
C GLU A 23 16.65 1.52 0.40
N LYS A 24 17.81 1.21 -0.18
CA LYS A 24 18.79 2.23 -0.58
C LYS A 24 18.27 3.16 -1.67
N ARG A 25 17.33 2.68 -2.49
CA ARG A 25 16.68 3.47 -3.54
C ARG A 25 15.69 4.48 -2.97
N ILE A 26 15.22 4.29 -1.72
CA ILE A 26 14.24 5.19 -1.10
C ILE A 26 14.93 6.45 -0.62
N VAL A 27 14.57 7.59 -1.22
CA VAL A 27 15.08 8.92 -0.85
C VAL A 27 14.06 9.74 -0.06
N GLY A 28 12.79 9.37 -0.06
CA GLY A 28 11.75 10.04 0.71
C GLY A 28 10.54 9.16 0.99
N ILE A 29 9.89 9.39 2.13
CA ILE A 29 8.72 8.63 2.60
C ILE A 29 7.62 9.53 3.13
N SER A 30 6.43 8.94 3.37
CA SER A 30 5.34 9.57 4.12
C SER A 30 5.68 9.65 5.61
N VAL A 31 5.17 10.69 6.30
CA VAL A 31 5.24 10.78 7.77
C VAL A 31 4.48 9.65 8.47
N TYR A 32 3.51 9.03 7.78
CA TYR A 32 2.68 7.94 8.28
C TYR A 32 3.27 6.55 8.03
N THR A 33 4.49 6.47 7.49
CA THR A 33 5.18 5.19 7.34
C THR A 33 5.51 4.61 8.72
N GLU A 34 4.97 3.43 9.04
CA GLU A 34 5.21 2.72 10.30
C GLU A 34 6.13 1.51 10.12
N ARG A 35 6.08 0.88 8.94
CA ARG A 35 6.84 -0.34 8.65
C ARG A 35 7.81 -0.18 7.48
N PRO A 36 9.04 -0.71 7.64
CA PRO A 36 9.61 -1.12 8.92
C PRO A 36 9.93 0.11 9.80
N PRO A 37 9.95 -0.03 11.15
CA PRO A 37 10.16 1.13 12.05
C PRO A 37 11.42 1.95 11.72
N ARG A 38 12.51 1.28 11.32
CA ARG A 38 13.77 1.94 10.93
C ARG A 38 13.61 2.93 9.75
N ALA A 39 12.61 2.75 8.89
CA ALA A 39 12.39 3.68 7.77
C ALA A 39 12.13 5.11 8.25
N LYS A 40 11.46 5.29 9.41
CA LYS A 40 11.23 6.61 10.00
C LYS A 40 12.50 7.33 10.41
N GLU A 41 13.52 6.59 10.79
CA GLU A 41 14.81 7.11 11.25
C GLU A 41 15.75 7.37 10.08
N GLU A 42 15.74 6.48 9.10
CA GLU A 42 16.66 6.47 7.96
C GLU A 42 16.25 7.40 6.81
N LYS A 43 14.95 7.68 6.64
CA LYS A 43 14.43 8.32 5.42
C LYS A 43 13.84 9.69 5.65
N THR A 44 14.01 10.56 4.66
CA THR A 44 13.44 11.91 4.67
C THR A 44 11.92 11.87 4.54
N LYS A 45 11.20 12.53 5.46
CA LYS A 45 9.75 12.66 5.43
C LYS A 45 9.34 13.81 4.51
N VAL A 46 8.56 13.52 3.46
CA VAL A 46 8.23 14.48 2.40
C VAL A 46 6.74 14.73 2.22
N SER A 47 5.89 13.83 2.72
CA SER A 47 4.44 13.91 2.53
C SER A 47 3.68 13.51 3.78
N ALA A 48 2.45 14.01 3.91
CA ALA A 48 1.38 13.43 4.70
C ALA A 48 0.53 12.52 3.78
N PHE A 49 -0.66 12.07 4.25
CA PHE A 49 -1.47 11.11 3.50
C PHE A 49 -2.02 11.68 2.17
N ILE A 50 -2.61 12.89 2.22
CA ILE A 50 -3.23 13.53 1.05
C ILE A 50 -2.41 14.68 0.47
N SER A 51 -1.39 15.14 1.19
CA SER A 51 -0.59 16.31 0.83
C SER A 51 0.89 15.99 0.88
N GLY A 52 1.66 16.65 0.02
CA GLY A 52 3.11 16.53 -0.02
C GLY A 52 3.78 17.88 -0.15
N ASN A 53 4.97 17.99 0.37
CA ASN A 53 5.80 19.16 0.16
C ASN A 53 6.53 19.03 -1.18
N VAL A 54 5.91 19.55 -2.23
CA VAL A 54 6.41 19.46 -3.62
C VAL A 54 7.85 19.98 -3.73
N LYS A 55 8.19 21.08 -3.06
CA LYS A 55 9.57 21.62 -3.06
C LYS A 55 10.56 20.64 -2.46
N LYS A 56 10.19 20.00 -1.34
CA LYS A 56 11.02 19.01 -0.66
C LYS A 56 11.17 17.73 -1.48
N ILE A 57 10.08 17.29 -2.14
CA ILE A 57 10.09 16.16 -3.06
C ILE A 57 11.05 16.43 -4.22
N THR A 58 10.90 17.57 -4.90
CA THR A 58 11.74 17.95 -6.04
C THR A 58 13.22 18.11 -5.66
N ALA A 59 13.50 18.67 -4.46
CA ALA A 59 14.87 18.84 -3.97
C ALA A 59 15.61 17.51 -3.71
N LEU A 60 14.90 16.41 -3.59
CA LEU A 60 15.48 15.06 -3.47
C LEU A 60 15.80 14.46 -4.84
N GLU A 61 15.50 15.14 -5.95
CA GLU A 61 15.76 14.69 -7.32
C GLU A 61 15.34 13.23 -7.56
N PRO A 62 14.07 12.86 -7.30
CA PRO A 62 13.62 11.49 -7.52
C PRO A 62 13.49 11.21 -9.03
N ASP A 63 13.78 9.99 -9.43
CA ASP A 63 13.48 9.48 -10.76
C ASP A 63 12.11 8.78 -10.82
N LEU A 64 11.53 8.44 -9.65
CA LEU A 64 10.18 7.92 -9.52
C LEU A 64 9.52 8.35 -8.20
N VAL A 65 8.27 8.78 -8.28
CA VAL A 65 7.40 8.99 -7.10
C VAL A 65 6.25 7.98 -7.16
N ILE A 66 6.03 7.25 -6.07
CA ILE A 66 4.96 6.24 -5.95
C ILE A 66 3.93 6.72 -4.95
N GLY A 67 2.68 6.80 -5.38
CA GLY A 67 1.54 7.20 -4.56
C GLY A 67 0.38 6.20 -4.61
N PHE A 68 -0.72 6.57 -3.96
CA PHE A 68 -1.91 5.74 -3.83
C PHE A 68 -3.18 6.53 -4.07
N SER A 69 -4.06 5.97 -4.93
CA SER A 69 -5.44 6.39 -5.12
C SER A 69 -5.63 7.81 -5.68
N ASP A 70 -6.84 8.10 -6.06
CA ASP A 70 -7.34 9.40 -6.48
C ASP A 70 -7.23 10.49 -5.40
N ILE A 71 -7.15 10.09 -4.13
CA ILE A 71 -6.95 11.00 -3.00
C ILE A 71 -5.64 11.83 -3.12
N GLN A 72 -4.65 11.32 -3.85
CA GLN A 72 -3.38 12.00 -4.13
C GLN A 72 -3.32 12.61 -5.55
N SER A 73 -4.44 12.68 -6.27
CA SER A 73 -4.50 13.14 -7.67
C SER A 73 -3.93 14.55 -7.87
N GLN A 74 -4.25 15.49 -6.97
CA GLN A 74 -3.73 16.85 -7.06
C GLN A 74 -2.21 16.88 -6.86
N LEU A 75 -1.69 16.15 -5.88
CA LEU A 75 -0.25 16.05 -5.64
C LEU A 75 0.45 15.40 -6.85
N ALA A 76 -0.12 14.35 -7.42
CA ALA A 76 0.40 13.70 -8.61
C ALA A 76 0.48 14.68 -9.80
N LYS A 77 -0.58 15.46 -10.04
CA LYS A 77 -0.60 16.51 -11.04
C LYS A 77 0.54 17.51 -10.84
N ASP A 78 0.68 18.06 -9.63
CA ASP A 78 1.69 19.06 -9.32
C ASP A 78 3.13 18.54 -9.54
N LEU A 79 3.35 17.23 -9.29
CA LEU A 79 4.65 16.58 -9.50
C LEU A 79 4.92 16.33 -10.99
N ILE A 80 3.90 15.90 -11.75
CA ILE A 80 3.99 15.71 -13.21
C ILE A 80 4.29 17.03 -13.92
N GLU A 81 3.64 18.13 -13.53
CA GLU A 81 3.90 19.48 -14.06
C GLU A 81 5.34 19.94 -13.82
N ARG A 82 6.06 19.33 -12.87
CA ARG A 82 7.49 19.57 -12.61
C ARG A 82 8.42 18.57 -13.30
N GLY A 83 7.88 17.74 -14.18
CA GLY A 83 8.65 16.77 -14.97
C GLY A 83 9.02 15.49 -14.24
N LEU A 84 8.42 15.20 -13.07
CA LEU A 84 8.68 13.97 -12.33
C LEU A 84 7.85 12.81 -12.86
N ASN A 85 8.42 11.60 -12.86
CA ASN A 85 7.66 10.39 -13.13
C ASN A 85 6.85 10.01 -11.90
N VAL A 86 5.54 9.79 -12.07
CA VAL A 86 4.62 9.45 -10.98
C VAL A 86 3.87 8.19 -11.32
N LEU A 87 3.90 7.24 -10.39
CA LEU A 87 3.12 6.00 -10.44
C LEU A 87 2.09 6.02 -9.31
N ILE A 88 0.81 5.99 -9.66
CA ILE A 88 -0.29 5.90 -8.68
C ILE A 88 -0.87 4.50 -8.70
N PHE A 89 -0.73 3.80 -7.60
CA PHE A 89 -1.45 2.56 -7.35
C PHE A 89 -2.88 2.85 -6.88
N ASN A 90 -3.84 2.05 -7.31
CA ASN A 90 -5.25 2.23 -6.94
C ASN A 90 -5.90 0.90 -6.54
N GLN A 91 -5.18 0.09 -5.78
CA GLN A 91 -5.64 -1.22 -5.34
C GLN A 91 -6.83 -1.12 -4.38
N ARG A 92 -7.82 -1.99 -4.58
CA ARG A 92 -9.02 -2.09 -3.75
C ARG A 92 -9.17 -3.47 -3.11
N SER A 93 -8.52 -4.50 -3.66
CA SER A 93 -8.56 -5.88 -3.21
C SER A 93 -7.17 -6.40 -2.81
N ILE A 94 -7.12 -7.51 -2.05
CA ILE A 94 -5.85 -8.19 -1.72
C ILE A 94 -5.14 -8.66 -3.00
N THR A 95 -5.88 -9.15 -3.97
CA THR A 95 -5.30 -9.57 -5.26
C THR A 95 -4.59 -8.41 -5.97
N GLU A 96 -5.19 -7.22 -5.98
CA GLU A 96 -4.59 -6.02 -6.58
C GLU A 96 -3.37 -5.55 -5.80
N ILE A 97 -3.38 -5.63 -4.45
CA ILE A 97 -2.21 -5.36 -3.61
C ILE A 97 -1.05 -6.28 -4.03
N LEU A 98 -1.28 -7.58 -4.12
CA LEU A 98 -0.25 -8.55 -4.53
C LEU A 98 0.25 -8.30 -5.96
N SER A 99 -0.63 -7.89 -6.87
CA SER A 99 -0.26 -7.52 -8.24
C SER A 99 0.63 -6.28 -8.29
N ASN A 100 0.31 -5.25 -7.50
CA ASN A 100 1.11 -4.03 -7.40
C ASN A 100 2.49 -4.31 -6.77
N MET A 101 2.55 -5.20 -5.79
CA MET A 101 3.82 -5.67 -5.21
C MET A 101 4.70 -6.38 -6.23
N GLN A 102 4.11 -7.23 -7.09
CA GLN A 102 4.84 -7.86 -8.20
C GLN A 102 5.33 -6.81 -9.20
N MET A 103 4.49 -5.84 -9.55
CA MET A 103 4.85 -4.74 -10.45
C MET A 103 6.04 -3.95 -9.89
N LEU A 104 6.01 -3.62 -8.60
CA LEU A 104 7.11 -2.91 -7.93
C LEU A 104 8.40 -3.75 -7.94
N GLY A 105 8.30 -5.04 -7.65
CA GLY A 105 9.43 -5.97 -7.73
C GLY A 105 10.06 -6.03 -9.12
N ASN A 106 9.22 -6.07 -10.17
CA ASN A 106 9.69 -6.02 -11.57
C ASN A 106 10.41 -4.71 -11.87
N LEU A 107 9.86 -3.60 -11.39
CA LEU A 107 10.37 -2.25 -11.63
C LEU A 107 11.78 -2.04 -11.07
N VAL A 108 12.08 -2.66 -9.91
CA VAL A 108 13.39 -2.56 -9.25
C VAL A 108 14.32 -3.75 -9.55
N GLY A 109 13.93 -4.63 -10.46
CA GLY A 109 14.75 -5.80 -10.87
C GLY A 109 14.73 -6.96 -9.89
N GLN A 110 13.76 -7.01 -8.96
CA GLN A 110 13.62 -8.05 -7.94
C GLN A 110 12.38 -8.95 -8.18
N SER A 111 12.10 -9.26 -9.45
CA SER A 111 10.90 -9.99 -9.87
C SER A 111 10.70 -11.32 -9.13
N GLU A 112 11.75 -12.16 -9.08
CA GLU A 112 11.69 -13.47 -8.44
C GLU A 112 11.52 -13.35 -6.92
N LYS A 113 12.21 -12.39 -6.29
CA LYS A 113 12.08 -12.18 -4.86
C LYS A 113 10.67 -11.69 -4.50
N ALA A 114 10.11 -10.79 -5.29
CA ALA A 114 8.72 -10.34 -5.13
C ALA A 114 7.74 -11.51 -5.28
N LYS A 115 7.92 -12.34 -6.33
CA LYS A 115 7.10 -13.53 -6.55
C LYS A 115 7.13 -14.48 -5.35
N ASN A 116 8.31 -14.78 -4.82
CA ASN A 116 8.45 -15.67 -3.68
C ASN A 116 7.73 -15.12 -2.42
N LEU A 117 7.87 -13.82 -2.13
CA LEU A 117 7.16 -13.17 -1.04
C LEU A 117 5.63 -13.25 -1.22
N ILE A 118 5.15 -12.99 -2.43
CA ILE A 118 3.72 -13.06 -2.77
C ILE A 118 3.19 -14.49 -2.62
N ASP A 119 3.94 -15.49 -3.08
CA ASP A 119 3.55 -16.89 -2.95
C ASP A 119 3.52 -17.33 -1.48
N ASP A 120 4.42 -16.82 -0.62
CA ASP A 120 4.39 -17.04 0.83
C ASP A 120 3.13 -16.43 1.46
N TRP A 121 2.76 -15.21 1.08
CA TRP A 121 1.53 -14.58 1.59
C TRP A 121 0.28 -15.31 1.13
N LYS A 122 0.20 -15.73 -0.14
CA LYS A 122 -0.90 -16.55 -0.66
C LYS A 122 -1.05 -17.85 0.11
N ARG A 123 0.07 -18.53 0.43
CA ARG A 123 0.03 -19.74 1.26
C ARG A 123 -0.50 -19.48 2.67
N LYS A 124 -0.09 -18.37 3.30
CA LYS A 124 -0.61 -17.97 4.61
C LYS A 124 -2.11 -17.68 4.58
N ILE A 125 -2.58 -16.91 3.60
CA ILE A 125 -4.00 -16.61 3.42
C ILE A 125 -4.78 -17.92 3.26
N HIS A 126 -4.32 -18.81 2.41
CA HIS A 126 -4.97 -20.11 2.20
C HIS A 126 -4.99 -20.99 3.46
N SER A 127 -3.92 -20.96 4.28
CA SER A 127 -3.92 -21.68 5.57
C SER A 127 -4.96 -21.14 6.53
N TRP A 128 -5.12 -19.81 6.63
CA TRP A 128 -6.15 -19.19 7.46
C TRP A 128 -7.57 -19.50 6.97
N GLU A 129 -7.79 -19.52 5.67
CA GLU A 129 -9.08 -19.92 5.08
C GLU A 129 -9.45 -21.34 5.50
N LYS A 130 -8.52 -22.30 5.37
CA LYS A 130 -8.74 -23.68 5.80
C LYS A 130 -9.03 -23.81 7.29
N GLU A 131 -8.29 -23.10 8.14
CA GLU A 131 -8.55 -23.08 9.59
C GLU A 131 -9.95 -22.53 9.90
N ASN A 132 -10.40 -21.54 9.12
CA ASN A 132 -11.68 -20.89 9.29
C ASN A 132 -12.87 -21.73 8.77
N GLU A 133 -12.65 -22.63 7.79
CA GLU A 133 -13.67 -23.56 7.31
C GLU A 133 -14.18 -24.47 8.42
N SER A 134 -13.33 -24.88 9.33
CA SER A 134 -13.67 -25.77 10.45
C SER A 134 -14.44 -25.08 11.60
N LYS A 135 -14.48 -23.75 11.61
CA LYS A 135 -15.17 -22.99 12.66
C LYS A 135 -16.67 -23.04 12.50
N THR A 136 -17.37 -23.62 13.47
CA THR A 136 -18.83 -23.71 13.50
C THR A 136 -19.50 -22.38 13.80
N HIS A 137 -18.84 -21.50 14.57
CA HIS A 137 -19.33 -20.17 14.91
C HIS A 137 -18.55 -19.10 14.15
N LYS A 138 -19.26 -18.30 13.34
CA LYS A 138 -18.71 -17.17 12.59
C LYS A 138 -19.40 -15.88 13.03
N PRO A 139 -18.83 -15.13 13.98
CA PRO A 139 -19.43 -13.89 14.45
C PRO A 139 -19.59 -12.87 13.34
N LYS A 140 -20.60 -12.03 13.48
CA LYS A 140 -20.79 -10.87 12.59
C LYS A 140 -19.93 -9.73 13.07
N VAL A 141 -19.19 -9.10 12.15
CA VAL A 141 -18.28 -7.99 12.46
C VAL A 141 -18.69 -6.75 11.68
N PHE A 142 -18.71 -5.63 12.36
CA PHE A 142 -18.80 -4.31 11.78
C PHE A 142 -17.44 -3.63 11.95
N PHE A 143 -16.81 -3.27 10.82
CA PHE A 143 -15.58 -2.48 10.79
C PHE A 143 -15.91 -1.03 10.43
N GLN A 144 -15.53 -0.11 11.31
CA GLN A 144 -15.70 1.32 11.12
C GLN A 144 -14.34 1.98 11.09
N GLU A 145 -14.06 2.70 10.00
CA GLU A 145 -12.82 3.45 9.80
C GLU A 145 -12.98 4.91 10.26
N TRP A 146 -14.19 5.46 10.09
CA TRP A 146 -14.53 6.81 10.47
C TRP A 146 -15.98 6.86 10.97
N ASP A 147 -16.30 7.82 11.83
CA ASP A 147 -17.60 7.88 12.52
C ASP A 147 -18.60 8.89 11.89
N GLU A 148 -18.17 10.02 11.36
CA GLU A 148 -19.08 11.00 10.79
C GLU A 148 -18.52 11.65 9.51
N PRO A 149 -19.04 11.27 8.31
CA PRO A 149 -20.00 10.18 8.09
C PRO A 149 -19.39 8.82 8.39
N ILE A 150 -20.22 7.82 8.69
CA ILE A 150 -19.72 6.45 8.89
C ILE A 150 -19.07 5.97 7.61
N ILE A 151 -17.77 5.73 7.69
CA ILE A 151 -16.97 5.12 6.61
C ILE A 151 -16.55 3.72 7.07
N THR A 152 -16.84 2.73 6.24
CA THR A 152 -16.40 1.35 6.45
C THR A 152 -15.14 1.10 5.63
N GLY A 153 -14.34 0.13 6.05
CA GLY A 153 -13.09 -0.20 5.34
C GLY A 153 -13.31 -0.56 3.88
N ILE A 154 -12.36 -0.20 3.06
CA ILE A 154 -12.21 -0.57 1.65
C ILE A 154 -12.27 -2.10 1.49
N GLN A 155 -12.48 -2.60 0.27
CA GLN A 155 -12.70 -4.02 -0.03
C GLN A 155 -11.65 -4.94 0.58
N TRP A 156 -10.34 -4.64 0.48
CA TRP A 156 -9.28 -5.49 1.03
C TRP A 156 -9.36 -5.66 2.54
N VAL A 157 -9.88 -4.66 3.28
CA VAL A 157 -10.14 -4.79 4.74
C VAL A 157 -11.20 -5.87 4.99
N SER A 158 -12.23 -5.89 4.17
CA SER A 158 -13.30 -6.90 4.24
C SER A 158 -12.78 -8.29 3.92
N GLU A 159 -11.96 -8.39 2.88
CA GLU A 159 -11.30 -9.62 2.47
C GLU A 159 -10.36 -10.11 3.59
N ALA A 160 -9.54 -9.23 4.16
CA ALA A 160 -8.65 -9.58 5.27
C ALA A 160 -9.44 -10.11 6.48
N ILE A 161 -10.52 -9.44 6.89
CA ILE A 161 -11.38 -9.90 7.97
C ILE A 161 -11.96 -11.28 7.67
N THR A 162 -12.41 -11.51 6.44
CA THR A 162 -13.02 -12.79 6.04
C THR A 162 -11.99 -13.92 6.01
N HIS A 163 -10.83 -13.68 5.39
CA HIS A 163 -9.78 -14.69 5.23
C HIS A 163 -9.10 -15.05 6.56
N THR A 164 -8.79 -14.05 7.39
CA THR A 164 -7.98 -14.28 8.61
C THR A 164 -8.78 -14.75 9.81
N SER A 165 -10.05 -14.35 9.93
CA SER A 165 -10.87 -14.65 11.12
C SER A 165 -12.05 -15.59 10.82
N GLY A 166 -12.42 -15.77 9.54
CA GLY A 166 -13.62 -16.47 9.12
C GLY A 166 -14.93 -15.75 9.51
N TRP A 167 -14.83 -14.49 9.89
CA TRP A 167 -15.98 -13.70 10.32
C TRP A 167 -16.80 -13.23 9.12
N ARG A 168 -18.09 -13.07 9.30
CA ARG A 168 -18.97 -12.49 8.27
C ARG A 168 -19.07 -10.99 8.50
N ARG A 169 -18.70 -10.20 7.50
CA ARG A 169 -18.92 -8.77 7.50
C ARG A 169 -20.40 -8.44 7.36
N LEU A 170 -20.90 -7.48 8.15
CA LEU A 170 -22.18 -6.83 7.89
C LEU A 170 -21.94 -5.77 6.81
N PHE A 171 -22.50 -5.96 5.63
CA PHE A 171 -22.49 -4.98 4.57
C PHE A 171 -23.56 -3.92 4.80
N PHE A 172 -23.13 -2.66 4.91
CA PHE A 172 -23.95 -1.55 4.49
C PHE A 172 -23.42 -1.12 3.10
N PRO A 173 -24.23 -1.27 2.03
CA PRO A 173 -23.81 -0.77 0.73
C PRO A 173 -23.75 0.76 0.83
N LEU A 174 -22.54 1.32 0.75
CA LEU A 174 -22.40 2.75 0.50
C LEU A 174 -23.01 3.02 -0.86
N LYS A 175 -24.08 3.82 -0.92
CA LYS A 175 -24.53 4.42 -2.17
C LYS A 175 -23.35 5.20 -2.74
N ARG A 176 -22.87 4.77 -3.92
CA ARG A 176 -21.98 5.58 -4.73
C ARG A 176 -22.73 6.88 -5.05
N SER A 177 -22.29 7.99 -4.51
CA SER A 177 -22.66 9.32 -4.97
C SER A 177 -21.87 9.63 -6.23
#